data_6cab403f021ef42feaba8d813564f0ca
#
_entry.id   6cab403f021ef42feaba8d813564f0ca
#
_cell.length_a   1.000
_cell.length_b   1.000
_cell.length_c   1.000
_cell.angle_alpha   90.00
_cell.angle_beta   90.00
_cell.angle_gamma   90.00
#
_symmetry.space_group_name_H-M   'P 1'
#
loop_
_entity.id
_entity.type
_entity.pdbx_description
1 polymer ?
#
loop_
_entity_poly.entity_id
_entity_poly.type
_entity_poly.pdbx_seq_one_letter_code
_entity_poly.pdbx_strand_id
1 'polypeptide(L)'
;MSTAITVSHIERNPELLGQTVVVIGGSAGIGLETARRASVEGAKLILTGRSPERLERAASGVHALSSSAFDATDPAQLEQFFRDLPTSIDHIMVTAGRPYYGRLIDMDIAHARRVLDEHFSLFIEVARNAANKVKAGGTLIFMGGTGGRRPGIGFGIASTVTVALPALTANLALELAPVRVNLIAAGFVDTQLSASLLGDELENRRSQLRAKLPIRRVVQPADVAALAVHIMTNTALTGATYDVDGGQQFVAA
;
A
#
# COMPACT_ATOMS: atom_id res chain seq x y z
N MET A 1 44.76 29.42 -12.11
CA MET A 1 43.46 30.02 -11.70
C MET A 1 42.43 28.92 -11.59
N SER A 2 42.06 28.55 -10.37
CA SER A 2 41.08 27.49 -10.12
C SER A 2 39.68 28.10 -10.16
N THR A 3 38.87 27.70 -11.15
CA THR A 3 37.51 28.15 -11.29
C THR A 3 36.67 27.30 -10.28
N ALA A 4 36.25 27.91 -9.20
CA ALA A 4 35.33 27.31 -8.26
C ALA A 4 33.97 27.10 -8.96
N ILE A 5 33.53 25.86 -9.13
CA ILE A 5 32.19 25.54 -9.62
C ILE A 5 31.24 25.82 -8.46
N THR A 6 30.49 26.90 -8.54
CA THR A 6 29.40 27.18 -7.60
C THR A 6 28.24 26.26 -7.96
N VAL A 7 28.06 25.20 -7.17
CA VAL A 7 26.87 24.37 -7.25
C VAL A 7 25.71 25.17 -6.68
N SER A 8 24.85 25.71 -7.55
CA SER A 8 23.58 26.29 -7.13
C SER A 8 22.72 25.17 -6.53
N HIS A 9 22.39 25.26 -5.24
CA HIS A 9 21.37 24.41 -4.64
C HIS A 9 20.04 24.73 -5.31
N ILE A 10 19.56 23.83 -6.18
CA ILE A 10 18.20 23.88 -6.66
C ILE A 10 17.32 23.47 -5.48
N GLU A 11 16.65 24.44 -4.84
CA GLU A 11 15.61 24.16 -3.85
C GLU A 11 14.45 23.46 -4.57
N ARG A 12 14.30 22.16 -4.32
CA ARG A 12 13.18 21.39 -4.83
C ARG A 12 11.94 21.71 -3.99
N ASN A 13 10.91 22.23 -4.62
CA ASN A 13 9.61 22.40 -3.96
C ASN A 13 9.00 21.03 -3.62
N PRO A 14 8.42 20.86 -2.42
CA PRO A 14 7.72 19.65 -2.05
C PRO A 14 6.55 19.34 -3.00
N GLU A 15 6.50 18.12 -3.53
CA GLU A 15 5.56 17.75 -4.61
C GLU A 15 4.11 17.57 -4.13
N LEU A 16 3.90 17.31 -2.82
CA LEU A 16 2.59 17.14 -2.20
C LEU A 16 2.21 18.30 -1.27
N LEU A 17 2.84 19.45 -1.43
CA LEU A 17 2.64 20.61 -0.54
C LEU A 17 1.16 20.99 -0.44
N GLY A 18 0.63 20.91 0.79
CA GLY A 18 -0.75 21.25 1.11
C GLY A 18 -1.80 20.23 0.68
N GLN A 19 -1.43 19.17 -0.04
CA GLN A 19 -2.32 18.09 -0.44
C GLN A 19 -2.64 17.18 0.76
N THR A 20 -3.85 16.62 0.77
CA THR A 20 -4.31 15.70 1.82
C THR A 20 -4.14 14.26 1.36
N VAL A 21 -3.37 13.47 2.12
CA VAL A 21 -3.13 12.04 1.89
C VAL A 21 -3.73 11.24 3.03
N VAL A 22 -4.65 10.34 2.70
CA VAL A 22 -5.22 9.37 3.64
C VAL A 22 -4.50 8.04 3.47
N VAL A 23 -3.99 7.46 4.57
CA VAL A 23 -3.36 6.13 4.55
C VAL A 23 -4.17 5.17 5.41
N ILE A 24 -4.94 4.30 4.76
CA ILE A 24 -5.70 3.23 5.42
C ILE A 24 -4.74 2.06 5.71
N GLY A 25 -4.37 1.90 6.98
CA GLY A 25 -3.29 1.01 7.42
C GLY A 25 -1.96 1.73 7.66
N GLY A 26 -2.00 3.03 8.02
CA GLY A 26 -0.83 3.90 8.19
C GLY A 26 -0.03 3.72 9.48
N SER A 27 -0.36 2.75 10.34
CA SER A 27 0.29 2.62 11.66
C SER A 27 1.61 1.85 11.67
N ALA A 28 2.00 1.21 10.56
CA ALA A 28 3.23 0.40 10.47
C ALA A 28 3.62 0.10 9.00
N GLY A 29 4.82 -0.45 8.81
CA GLY A 29 5.29 -1.01 7.55
C GLY A 29 5.19 -0.06 6.37
N ILE A 30 4.66 -0.55 5.25
CA ILE A 30 4.54 0.20 3.99
C ILE A 30 3.70 1.47 4.18
N GLY A 31 2.55 1.37 4.88
CA GLY A 31 1.67 2.52 5.08
C GLY A 31 2.33 3.64 5.89
N LEU A 32 3.00 3.31 6.99
CA LEU A 32 3.72 4.30 7.78
C LEU A 32 4.87 4.93 7.01
N GLU A 33 5.61 4.15 6.24
CA GLU A 33 6.72 4.68 5.45
C GLU A 33 6.22 5.58 4.31
N THR A 34 5.08 5.24 3.68
CA THR A 34 4.42 6.13 2.73
C THR A 34 3.98 7.44 3.37
N ALA A 35 3.41 7.36 4.58
CA ALA A 35 3.04 8.55 5.34
C ALA A 35 4.26 9.44 5.65
N ARG A 36 5.38 8.85 6.10
CA ARG A 36 6.63 9.59 6.35
C ARG A 36 7.12 10.30 5.10
N ARG A 37 7.16 9.58 3.97
CA ARG A 37 7.63 10.16 2.72
C ARG A 37 6.70 11.26 2.21
N ALA A 38 5.38 11.06 2.29
CA ALA A 38 4.40 12.08 1.92
C ALA A 38 4.49 13.33 2.83
N SER A 39 4.77 13.14 4.13
CA SER A 39 5.02 14.26 5.07
C SER A 39 6.24 15.10 4.65
N VAL A 40 7.34 14.44 4.26
CA VAL A 40 8.54 15.13 3.75
C VAL A 40 8.23 15.93 2.49
N GLU A 41 7.30 15.46 1.64
CA GLU A 41 6.82 16.16 0.46
C GLU A 41 5.70 17.19 0.78
N GLY A 42 5.47 17.51 2.06
CA GLY A 42 4.57 18.58 2.49
C GLY A 42 3.09 18.21 2.55
N ALA A 43 2.74 16.92 2.50
CA ALA A 43 1.36 16.46 2.59
C ALA A 43 0.78 16.62 4.00
N LYS A 44 -0.53 16.90 4.07
CA LYS A 44 -1.37 16.77 5.27
C LYS A 44 -1.83 15.32 5.38
N LEU A 45 -1.56 14.67 6.50
CA LEU A 45 -1.78 13.24 6.65
C LEU A 45 -3.00 12.92 7.51
N ILE A 46 -3.79 11.94 7.07
CA ILE A 46 -4.84 11.30 7.85
C ILE A 46 -4.52 9.81 7.90
N LEU A 47 -4.34 9.24 9.09
CA LEU A 47 -3.92 7.85 9.26
C LEU A 47 -5.01 7.00 9.87
N THR A 48 -5.10 5.73 9.44
CA THR A 48 -5.90 4.73 10.15
C THR A 48 -5.09 3.50 10.53
N GLY A 49 -5.58 2.77 11.52
CA GLY A 49 -4.98 1.51 11.96
C GLY A 49 -5.80 0.87 13.07
N ARG A 50 -5.58 -0.42 13.34
CA ARG A 50 -6.37 -1.16 14.32
C ARG A 50 -5.95 -0.95 15.77
N SER A 51 -4.65 -0.74 16.03
CA SER A 51 -4.13 -0.52 17.39
C SER A 51 -4.05 0.96 17.68
N PRO A 52 -4.85 1.50 18.64
CA PRO A 52 -4.82 2.90 19.01
C PRO A 52 -3.42 3.37 19.39
N GLU A 53 -2.69 2.63 20.22
CA GLU A 53 -1.37 3.03 20.74
C GLU A 53 -0.31 3.08 19.62
N ARG A 54 -0.34 2.14 18.67
CA ARG A 54 0.58 2.17 17.51
C ARG A 54 0.24 3.29 16.57
N LEU A 55 -1.06 3.53 16.36
CA LEU A 55 -1.54 4.57 15.48
C LEU A 55 -1.19 5.96 16.03
N GLU A 56 -1.38 6.20 17.31
CA GLU A 56 -1.03 7.45 17.99
C GLU A 56 0.47 7.76 17.86
N ARG A 57 1.33 6.76 18.11
CA ARG A 57 2.78 6.92 17.92
C ARG A 57 3.15 7.21 16.47
N ALA A 58 2.51 6.52 15.52
CA ALA A 58 2.72 6.73 14.10
C ALA A 58 2.29 8.14 13.68
N ALA A 59 1.09 8.56 14.06
CA ALA A 59 0.52 9.86 13.75
C ALA A 59 1.36 11.01 14.32
N SER A 60 1.79 10.89 15.59
CA SER A 60 2.71 11.84 16.20
C SER A 60 4.05 11.91 15.46
N GLY A 61 4.62 10.76 15.09
CA GLY A 61 5.93 10.69 14.42
C GLY A 61 5.95 11.27 12.99
N VAL A 62 4.80 11.45 12.35
CA VAL A 62 4.67 12.07 11.01
C VAL A 62 3.87 13.38 11.04
N HIS A 63 3.55 13.89 12.22
CA HIS A 63 2.73 15.11 12.41
C HIS A 63 1.40 15.03 11.65
N ALA A 64 0.70 13.89 11.75
CA ALA A 64 -0.58 13.70 11.07
C ALA A 64 -1.63 14.70 11.54
N LEU A 65 -2.45 15.20 10.61
CA LEU A 65 -3.57 16.10 10.90
C LEU A 65 -4.61 15.43 11.79
N SER A 66 -4.88 14.15 11.53
CA SER A 66 -5.78 13.33 12.36
C SER A 66 -5.47 11.85 12.21
N SER A 67 -6.01 11.04 13.12
CA SER A 67 -5.94 9.59 13.05
C SER A 67 -7.22 8.95 13.61
N SER A 68 -7.62 7.80 13.06
CA SER A 68 -8.81 7.05 13.48
C SER A 68 -8.50 5.57 13.63
N ALA A 69 -8.72 5.03 14.82
CA ALA A 69 -8.46 3.62 15.12
C ALA A 69 -9.72 2.78 14.89
N PHE A 70 -9.67 1.90 13.87
CA PHE A 70 -10.75 0.96 13.55
C PHE A 70 -10.22 -0.19 12.67
N ASP A 71 -11.04 -1.22 12.49
CA ASP A 71 -10.75 -2.28 11.52
C ASP A 71 -11.33 -1.91 10.14
N ALA A 72 -10.45 -1.69 9.17
CA ALA A 72 -10.85 -1.32 7.82
C ALA A 72 -11.62 -2.43 7.07
N THR A 73 -11.61 -3.67 7.57
CA THR A 73 -12.43 -4.77 7.03
C THR A 73 -13.86 -4.80 7.59
N ASP A 74 -14.18 -3.94 8.56
CA ASP A 74 -15.54 -3.71 9.04
C ASP A 74 -16.21 -2.62 8.18
N PRO A 75 -17.22 -2.98 7.36
CA PRO A 75 -17.86 -2.04 6.43
C PRO A 75 -18.49 -0.82 7.11
N ALA A 76 -19.11 -1.03 8.28
CA ALA A 76 -19.79 0.05 8.99
C ALA A 76 -18.80 1.07 9.57
N GLN A 77 -17.67 0.59 10.11
CA GLN A 77 -16.61 1.47 10.62
C GLN A 77 -15.91 2.21 9.47
N LEU A 78 -15.66 1.53 8.34
CA LEU A 78 -15.08 2.13 7.15
C LEU A 78 -15.98 3.23 6.58
N GLU A 79 -17.28 2.96 6.44
CA GLU A 79 -18.26 3.94 5.97
C GLU A 79 -18.35 5.15 6.91
N GLN A 80 -18.37 4.93 8.24
CA GLN A 80 -18.37 6.02 9.21
C GLN A 80 -17.10 6.87 9.07
N PHE A 81 -15.93 6.25 8.96
CA PHE A 81 -14.68 6.96 8.73
C PHE A 81 -14.75 7.86 7.49
N PHE A 82 -15.26 7.34 6.37
CA PHE A 82 -15.40 8.14 5.16
C PHE A 82 -16.42 9.27 5.31
N ARG A 83 -17.52 9.10 6.06
CA ARG A 83 -18.45 10.18 6.37
C ARG A 83 -17.77 11.34 7.08
N ASP A 84 -16.90 11.02 8.03
CA ASP A 84 -16.20 12.00 8.89
C ASP A 84 -15.02 12.67 8.18
N LEU A 85 -14.55 12.13 7.06
CA LEU A 85 -13.48 12.73 6.28
C LEU A 85 -13.92 14.06 5.63
N PRO A 86 -12.99 15.02 5.48
CA PRO A 86 -13.26 16.24 4.71
C PRO A 86 -13.66 15.89 3.27
N THR A 87 -14.39 16.80 2.64
CA THR A 87 -14.91 16.60 1.26
C THR A 87 -13.88 16.76 0.15
N SER A 88 -12.61 16.97 0.48
CA SER A 88 -11.57 17.32 -0.47
C SER A 88 -10.26 16.61 -0.13
N ILE A 89 -10.16 15.36 -0.55
CA ILE A 89 -8.97 14.52 -0.39
C ILE A 89 -8.22 14.44 -1.72
N ASP A 90 -6.90 14.56 -1.69
CA ASP A 90 -6.10 14.44 -2.90
C ASP A 90 -5.73 12.98 -3.18
N HIS A 91 -5.34 12.22 -2.15
CA HIS A 91 -4.87 10.85 -2.33
C HIS A 91 -5.33 9.93 -1.20
N ILE A 92 -5.67 8.69 -1.56
CA ILE A 92 -5.93 7.61 -0.61
C ILE A 92 -5.03 6.44 -0.97
N MET A 93 -4.30 5.90 0.02
CA MET A 93 -3.55 4.65 -0.11
C MET A 93 -4.09 3.61 0.86
N VAL A 94 -4.36 2.42 0.36
CA VAL A 94 -4.89 1.28 1.14
C VAL A 94 -3.78 0.25 1.30
N THR A 95 -3.27 0.12 2.52
CA THR A 95 -2.29 -0.91 2.91
C THR A 95 -2.84 -1.86 3.97
N ALA A 96 -4.09 -1.66 4.36
CA ALA A 96 -4.81 -2.57 5.25
C ALA A 96 -5.06 -3.92 4.56
N GLY A 97 -5.21 -4.97 5.36
CA GLY A 97 -5.32 -6.34 4.90
C GLY A 97 -4.06 -7.16 5.21
N ARG A 98 -4.17 -8.46 5.08
CA ARG A 98 -3.05 -9.40 5.24
C ARG A 98 -3.25 -10.61 4.35
N PRO A 99 -2.17 -11.17 3.76
CA PRO A 99 -2.29 -12.39 2.98
C PRO A 99 -2.66 -13.57 3.88
N TYR A 100 -3.37 -14.52 3.31
CA TYR A 100 -3.65 -15.79 3.94
C TYR A 100 -2.94 -16.92 3.20
N TYR A 101 -2.19 -17.72 3.93
CA TYR A 101 -1.44 -18.87 3.44
C TYR A 101 -1.94 -20.14 4.09
N GLY A 102 -2.08 -21.19 3.29
CA GLY A 102 -2.52 -22.52 3.73
C GLY A 102 -2.84 -23.41 2.54
N ARG A 103 -2.69 -24.74 2.72
CA ARG A 103 -3.01 -25.70 1.66
C ARG A 103 -4.52 -25.70 1.44
N LEU A 104 -4.95 -25.55 0.19
CA LEU A 104 -6.38 -25.48 -0.16
C LEU A 104 -7.16 -26.72 0.28
N ILE A 105 -6.53 -27.89 0.20
CA ILE A 105 -7.17 -29.17 0.54
C ILE A 105 -7.38 -29.37 2.05
N ASP A 106 -6.62 -28.65 2.89
CA ASP A 106 -6.68 -28.75 4.35
C ASP A 106 -7.42 -27.55 4.98
N MET A 107 -7.91 -26.63 4.13
CA MET A 107 -8.45 -25.34 4.56
C MET A 107 -9.93 -25.44 4.92
N ASP A 108 -10.34 -24.77 6.01
CA ASP A 108 -11.76 -24.53 6.27
C ASP A 108 -12.34 -23.61 5.20
N ILE A 109 -13.32 -24.13 4.46
CA ILE A 109 -13.98 -23.42 3.35
C ILE A 109 -14.70 -22.16 3.82
N ALA A 110 -15.31 -22.18 5.02
CA ALA A 110 -15.97 -20.99 5.56
C ALA A 110 -14.96 -19.88 5.86
N HIS A 111 -13.79 -20.25 6.40
CA HIS A 111 -12.70 -19.30 6.61
C HIS A 111 -12.12 -18.77 5.28
N ALA A 112 -11.87 -19.65 4.30
CA ALA A 112 -11.38 -19.26 2.99
C ALA A 112 -12.31 -18.26 2.28
N ARG A 113 -13.62 -18.47 2.35
CA ARG A 113 -14.63 -17.54 1.82
C ARG A 113 -14.56 -16.17 2.49
N ARG A 114 -14.50 -16.13 3.82
CA ARG A 114 -14.37 -14.86 4.56
C ARG A 114 -13.11 -14.09 4.13
N VAL A 115 -11.97 -14.77 4.02
CA VAL A 115 -10.71 -14.12 3.60
C VAL A 115 -10.80 -13.54 2.20
N LEU A 116 -11.41 -14.27 1.25
CA LEU A 116 -11.63 -13.75 -0.10
C LEU A 116 -12.59 -12.55 -0.10
N ASP A 117 -13.70 -12.67 0.63
CA ASP A 117 -14.68 -11.60 0.75
C ASP A 117 -14.06 -10.33 1.35
N GLU A 118 -13.42 -10.44 2.50
CA GLU A 118 -12.76 -9.30 3.17
C GLU A 118 -11.77 -8.55 2.26
N HIS A 119 -10.99 -9.30 1.43
CA HIS A 119 -10.03 -8.66 0.54
C HIS A 119 -10.69 -7.88 -0.61
N PHE A 120 -11.70 -8.45 -1.26
CA PHE A 120 -12.37 -7.79 -2.37
C PHE A 120 -13.32 -6.70 -1.88
N SER A 121 -14.08 -6.97 -0.83
CA SER A 121 -15.01 -6.01 -0.24
C SER A 121 -14.29 -4.75 0.23
N LEU A 122 -13.15 -4.87 0.90
CA LEU A 122 -12.37 -3.71 1.33
C LEU A 122 -12.04 -2.76 0.16
N PHE A 123 -11.58 -3.28 -0.96
CA PHE A 123 -11.20 -2.43 -2.10
C PHE A 123 -12.40 -1.81 -2.79
N ILE A 124 -13.49 -2.58 -2.95
CA ILE A 124 -14.73 -2.09 -3.54
C ILE A 124 -15.37 -1.01 -2.65
N GLU A 125 -15.42 -1.24 -1.34
CA GLU A 125 -16.01 -0.30 -0.39
C GLU A 125 -15.19 0.97 -0.26
N VAL A 126 -13.85 0.86 -0.22
CA VAL A 126 -13.00 2.05 -0.28
C VAL A 126 -13.24 2.83 -1.57
N ALA A 127 -13.30 2.17 -2.72
CA ALA A 127 -13.56 2.81 -4.01
C ALA A 127 -14.92 3.54 -4.04
N ARG A 128 -15.99 2.89 -3.58
CA ARG A 128 -17.34 3.47 -3.49
C ARG A 128 -17.38 4.70 -2.59
N ASN A 129 -16.80 4.61 -1.41
CA ASN A 129 -16.76 5.72 -0.45
C ASN A 129 -15.83 6.86 -0.91
N ALA A 130 -14.75 6.54 -1.63
CA ALA A 130 -13.79 7.51 -2.15
C ALA A 130 -14.36 8.36 -3.30
N ALA A 131 -15.33 7.83 -4.07
CA ALA A 131 -15.86 8.45 -5.29
C ALA A 131 -16.30 9.92 -5.11
N ASN A 132 -16.87 10.26 -3.94
CA ASN A 132 -17.34 11.62 -3.63
C ASN A 132 -16.40 12.39 -2.68
N LYS A 133 -15.24 11.83 -2.34
CA LYS A 133 -14.29 12.41 -1.39
C LYS A 133 -12.98 12.82 -2.05
N VAL A 134 -12.54 12.05 -3.05
CA VAL A 134 -11.30 12.31 -3.78
C VAL A 134 -11.55 13.32 -4.89
N LYS A 135 -10.69 14.34 -4.98
CA LYS A 135 -10.73 15.37 -6.02
C LYS A 135 -10.51 14.78 -7.41
N ALA A 136 -11.05 15.46 -8.42
CA ALA A 136 -10.68 15.21 -9.82
C ALA A 136 -9.16 15.27 -9.98
N GLY A 137 -8.57 14.25 -10.63
CA GLY A 137 -7.12 14.10 -10.79
C GLY A 137 -6.38 13.55 -9.56
N GLY A 138 -7.04 13.45 -8.40
CA GLY A 138 -6.52 12.77 -7.23
C GLY A 138 -6.32 11.26 -7.47
N THR A 139 -5.78 10.52 -6.50
CA THR A 139 -5.51 9.09 -6.72
C THR A 139 -5.96 8.19 -5.58
N LEU A 140 -6.38 7.00 -5.95
CA LEU A 140 -6.59 5.84 -5.10
C LEU A 140 -5.52 4.80 -5.43
N ILE A 141 -4.74 4.39 -4.42
CA ILE A 141 -3.67 3.40 -4.57
C ILE A 141 -3.99 2.20 -3.71
N PHE A 142 -4.09 1.04 -4.35
CA PHE A 142 -4.24 -0.24 -3.67
C PHE A 142 -2.90 -0.97 -3.54
N MET A 143 -2.78 -1.80 -2.51
CA MET A 143 -1.67 -2.75 -2.35
C MET A 143 -2.12 -4.14 -2.73
N GLY A 144 -1.33 -4.77 -3.59
CA GLY A 144 -1.43 -6.17 -3.96
C GLY A 144 -0.10 -6.89 -3.82
N GLY A 145 0.06 -7.97 -4.56
CA GLY A 145 1.30 -8.74 -4.53
C GLY A 145 1.63 -9.41 -5.87
N THR A 146 2.89 -9.81 -6.03
CA THR A 146 3.36 -10.58 -7.19
C THR A 146 3.19 -12.10 -7.02
N GLY A 147 2.59 -12.54 -5.89
CA GLY A 147 2.44 -13.95 -5.52
C GLY A 147 1.66 -14.79 -6.53
N GLY A 148 0.70 -14.21 -7.24
CA GLY A 148 -0.09 -14.89 -8.27
C GLY A 148 0.72 -15.34 -9.49
N ARG A 149 1.91 -14.78 -9.71
CA ARG A 149 2.83 -15.15 -10.80
C ARG A 149 3.82 -16.27 -10.38
N ARG A 150 3.73 -16.71 -9.12
CA ARG A 150 4.62 -17.72 -8.54
C ARG A 150 3.80 -18.76 -7.77
N PRO A 151 3.21 -19.74 -8.47
CA PRO A 151 2.42 -20.78 -7.83
C PRO A 151 3.29 -21.57 -6.82
N GLY A 152 2.69 -21.92 -5.70
CA GLY A 152 3.35 -22.68 -4.65
C GLY A 152 2.33 -23.31 -3.70
N ILE A 153 2.75 -24.34 -2.99
CA ILE A 153 1.90 -25.00 -1.98
C ILE A 153 1.56 -23.98 -0.88
N GLY A 154 0.28 -23.86 -0.55
CA GLY A 154 -0.21 -22.94 0.47
C GLY A 154 -0.47 -21.52 -0.04
N PHE A 155 -0.21 -21.20 -1.30
CA PHE A 155 -0.39 -19.86 -1.87
C PHE A 155 -1.75 -19.64 -2.57
N GLY A 156 -2.60 -20.66 -2.63
CA GLY A 156 -3.81 -20.63 -3.48
C GLY A 156 -4.69 -19.39 -3.27
N ILE A 157 -5.09 -19.07 -2.03
CA ILE A 157 -5.92 -17.90 -1.74
C ILE A 157 -5.15 -16.60 -2.04
N ALA A 158 -3.92 -16.46 -1.54
CA ALA A 158 -3.11 -15.26 -1.79
C ALA A 158 -2.87 -15.02 -3.29
N SER A 159 -2.59 -16.08 -4.05
CA SER A 159 -2.41 -16.01 -5.50
C SER A 159 -3.69 -15.58 -6.22
N THR A 160 -4.85 -16.15 -5.85
CA THR A 160 -6.13 -15.80 -6.46
C THR A 160 -6.45 -14.31 -6.26
N VAL A 161 -6.28 -13.79 -5.05
CA VAL A 161 -6.47 -12.36 -4.75
C VAL A 161 -5.52 -11.51 -5.60
N THR A 162 -4.23 -11.82 -5.61
CA THR A 162 -3.23 -11.00 -6.29
C THR A 162 -3.38 -11.00 -7.82
N VAL A 163 -3.93 -12.06 -8.42
CA VAL A 163 -4.22 -12.12 -9.87
C VAL A 163 -5.49 -11.33 -10.22
N ALA A 164 -6.48 -11.29 -9.36
CA ALA A 164 -7.74 -10.58 -9.64
C ALA A 164 -7.63 -9.05 -9.46
N LEU A 165 -6.78 -8.57 -8.55
CA LEU A 165 -6.66 -7.14 -8.24
C LEU A 165 -6.28 -6.25 -9.43
N PRO A 166 -5.40 -6.63 -10.37
CA PRO A 166 -5.14 -5.83 -11.56
C PRO A 166 -6.40 -5.56 -12.40
N ALA A 167 -7.25 -6.56 -12.60
CA ALA A 167 -8.49 -6.40 -13.34
C ALA A 167 -9.48 -5.47 -12.59
N LEU A 168 -9.63 -5.64 -11.28
CA LEU A 168 -10.44 -4.75 -10.46
C LEU A 168 -9.93 -3.30 -10.54
N THR A 169 -8.62 -3.09 -10.41
CA THR A 169 -7.99 -1.76 -10.50
C THR A 169 -8.25 -1.07 -11.84
N ALA A 170 -8.12 -1.82 -12.95
CA ALA A 170 -8.36 -1.27 -14.29
C ALA A 170 -9.83 -0.85 -14.49
N ASN A 171 -10.79 -1.66 -14.01
CA ASN A 171 -12.21 -1.30 -14.07
C ASN A 171 -12.53 -0.09 -13.18
N LEU A 172 -12.04 -0.05 -11.95
CA LEU A 172 -12.24 1.09 -11.05
C LEU A 172 -11.64 2.39 -11.60
N ALA A 173 -10.54 2.32 -12.37
CA ALA A 173 -9.96 3.49 -13.02
C ALA A 173 -10.88 4.10 -14.09
N LEU A 174 -11.73 3.29 -14.72
CA LEU A 174 -12.75 3.75 -15.66
C LEU A 174 -13.99 4.28 -14.93
N GLU A 175 -14.45 3.55 -13.91
CA GLU A 175 -15.67 3.88 -13.19
C GLU A 175 -15.53 5.12 -12.30
N LEU A 176 -14.33 5.39 -11.76
CA LEU A 176 -14.06 6.53 -10.88
C LEU A 176 -13.45 7.73 -11.61
N ALA A 177 -13.28 7.65 -12.94
CA ALA A 177 -12.70 8.78 -13.68
C ALA A 177 -13.46 10.09 -13.38
N PRO A 178 -12.78 11.21 -13.13
CA PRO A 178 -11.35 11.46 -13.33
C PRO A 178 -10.44 11.18 -12.12
N VAL A 179 -10.90 10.45 -11.10
CA VAL A 179 -10.03 9.94 -10.03
C VAL A 179 -9.16 8.81 -10.60
N ARG A 180 -7.85 8.88 -10.38
CA ARG A 180 -6.91 7.88 -10.86
C ARG A 180 -6.86 6.69 -9.90
N VAL A 181 -6.84 5.48 -10.41
CA VAL A 181 -6.76 4.26 -9.60
C VAL A 181 -5.60 3.40 -10.07
N ASN A 182 -4.71 3.02 -9.15
CA ASN A 182 -3.53 2.22 -9.44
C ASN A 182 -3.29 1.14 -8.37
N LEU A 183 -2.56 0.11 -8.74
CA LEU A 183 -2.16 -0.99 -7.87
C LEU A 183 -0.64 -1.05 -7.76
N ILE A 184 -0.11 -1.17 -6.54
CA ILE A 184 1.28 -1.55 -6.31
C ILE A 184 1.30 -3.02 -5.92
N ALA A 185 1.93 -3.86 -6.74
CA ALA A 185 2.11 -5.28 -6.49
C ALA A 185 3.49 -5.53 -5.89
N ALA A 186 3.53 -5.83 -4.60
CA ALA A 186 4.79 -6.05 -3.90
C ALA A 186 5.17 -7.55 -3.86
N GLY A 187 6.47 -7.82 -3.87
CA GLY A 187 7.02 -9.11 -3.47
C GLY A 187 7.10 -9.22 -1.95
N PHE A 188 8.11 -9.95 -1.46
CA PHE A 188 8.45 -9.89 -0.04
C PHE A 188 9.01 -8.52 0.30
N VAL A 189 8.36 -7.83 1.22
CA VAL A 189 8.82 -6.55 1.79
C VAL A 189 9.14 -6.76 3.26
N ASP A 190 10.31 -6.29 3.71
CA ASP A 190 10.78 -6.44 5.09
C ASP A 190 10.01 -5.54 6.05
N THR A 191 8.95 -6.07 6.65
CA THR A 191 8.01 -5.35 7.52
C THR A 191 7.76 -6.11 8.82
N GLN A 192 7.10 -5.46 9.77
CA GLN A 192 6.59 -6.14 10.97
C GLN A 192 5.58 -7.24 10.62
N LEU A 193 4.78 -7.08 9.55
CA LEU A 193 3.88 -8.12 9.07
C LEU A 193 4.66 -9.35 8.63
N SER A 194 5.70 -9.18 7.82
CA SER A 194 6.57 -10.27 7.35
C SER A 194 7.24 -10.98 8.53
N ALA A 195 7.70 -10.22 9.53
CA ALA A 195 8.26 -10.78 10.75
C ALA A 195 7.23 -11.60 11.53
N SER A 196 6.00 -11.12 11.65
CA SER A 196 4.92 -11.84 12.35
C SER A 196 4.45 -13.10 11.62
N LEU A 197 4.61 -13.17 10.30
CA LEU A 197 4.23 -14.33 9.49
C LEU A 197 5.32 -15.41 9.48
N LEU A 198 6.59 -15.03 9.54
CA LEU A 198 7.71 -15.95 9.41
C LEU A 198 8.34 -16.34 10.74
N GLY A 199 8.15 -15.56 11.81
CA GLY A 199 8.77 -15.84 13.10
C GLY A 199 10.28 -16.07 12.97
N ASP A 200 10.74 -17.22 13.47
CA ASP A 200 12.15 -17.62 13.47
C ASP A 200 12.75 -17.80 12.05
N GLU A 201 11.91 -18.05 11.04
CA GLU A 201 12.33 -18.20 9.65
C GLU A 201 12.64 -16.86 8.95
N LEU A 202 12.41 -15.72 9.59
CA LEU A 202 12.57 -14.41 8.98
C LEU A 202 14.00 -14.17 8.46
N GLU A 203 15.02 -14.45 9.27
CA GLU A 203 16.41 -14.19 8.87
C GLU A 203 16.90 -15.16 7.79
N ASN A 204 16.46 -16.42 7.86
CA ASN A 204 16.70 -17.39 6.80
C ASN A 204 16.08 -16.86 5.47
N ARG A 205 14.86 -16.38 5.52
CA ARG A 205 14.17 -15.79 4.34
C ARG A 205 14.91 -14.55 3.80
N ARG A 206 15.35 -13.65 4.66
CA ARG A 206 16.15 -12.48 4.27
C ARG A 206 17.44 -12.89 3.56
N SER A 207 18.15 -13.88 4.10
CA SER A 207 19.39 -14.39 3.53
C SER A 207 19.18 -15.02 2.16
N GLN A 208 18.14 -15.84 1.99
CA GLN A 208 17.75 -16.41 0.70
C GLN A 208 17.45 -15.33 -0.33
N LEU A 209 16.71 -14.28 0.06
CA LEU A 209 16.35 -13.20 -0.84
C LEU A 209 17.56 -12.37 -1.26
N ARG A 210 18.47 -12.05 -0.32
CA ARG A 210 19.75 -11.38 -0.65
C ARG A 210 20.57 -12.16 -1.67
N ALA A 211 20.58 -13.48 -1.56
CA ALA A 211 21.32 -14.36 -2.47
C ALA A 211 20.66 -14.51 -3.85
N LYS A 212 19.32 -14.59 -3.89
CA LYS A 212 18.58 -14.96 -5.10
C LYS A 212 18.05 -13.76 -5.90
N LEU A 213 17.61 -12.67 -5.23
CA LEU A 213 17.00 -11.55 -5.94
C LEU A 213 17.96 -10.88 -6.92
N PRO A 214 17.51 -10.51 -8.12
CA PRO A 214 18.31 -9.74 -9.07
C PRO A 214 18.92 -8.47 -8.47
N ILE A 215 18.18 -7.76 -7.60
CA ILE A 215 18.67 -6.54 -6.93
C ILE A 215 19.63 -6.80 -5.76
N ARG A 216 19.89 -8.07 -5.40
CA ARG A 216 20.81 -8.51 -4.32
C ARG A 216 20.56 -7.90 -2.95
N ARG A 217 19.37 -7.43 -2.70
CA ARG A 217 18.90 -6.96 -1.39
C ARG A 217 17.43 -7.29 -1.17
N VAL A 218 16.99 -7.22 0.07
CA VAL A 218 15.56 -7.34 0.42
C VAL A 218 14.87 -6.02 0.12
N VAL A 219 13.68 -6.07 -0.46
CA VAL A 219 12.82 -4.90 -0.67
C VAL A 219 12.37 -4.35 0.69
N GLN A 220 12.49 -3.04 0.85
CA GLN A 220 12.15 -2.32 2.07
C GLN A 220 10.82 -1.55 1.90
N PRO A 221 10.12 -1.20 2.99
CA PRO A 221 8.95 -0.32 2.92
C PRO A 221 9.20 0.99 2.16
N ALA A 222 10.43 1.53 2.27
CA ALA A 222 10.84 2.76 1.59
C ALA A 222 10.81 2.64 0.05
N ASP A 223 11.10 1.45 -0.50
CA ASP A 223 11.04 1.22 -1.95
C ASP A 223 9.59 1.33 -2.45
N VAL A 224 8.64 0.77 -1.70
CA VAL A 224 7.21 0.84 -2.01
C VAL A 224 6.68 2.26 -1.82
N ALA A 225 7.06 2.92 -0.72
CA ALA A 225 6.66 4.29 -0.41
C ALA A 225 7.14 5.29 -1.48
N ALA A 226 8.34 5.08 -2.04
CA ALA A 226 8.87 5.90 -3.13
C ALA A 226 7.97 5.84 -4.36
N LEU A 227 7.54 4.64 -4.75
CA LEU A 227 6.62 4.46 -5.86
C LEU A 227 5.22 5.03 -5.56
N ALA A 228 4.71 4.84 -4.34
CA ALA A 228 3.42 5.38 -3.94
C ALA A 228 3.37 6.91 -4.10
N VAL A 229 4.37 7.63 -3.60
CA VAL A 229 4.47 9.08 -3.77
C VAL A 229 4.64 9.46 -5.23
N HIS A 230 5.43 8.72 -6.02
CA HIS A 230 5.54 8.95 -7.47
C HIS A 230 4.17 8.80 -8.18
N ILE A 231 3.36 7.80 -7.82
CA ILE A 231 2.00 7.64 -8.39
C ILE A 231 1.09 8.80 -7.96
N MET A 232 1.23 9.32 -6.75
CA MET A 232 0.46 10.50 -6.30
C MET A 232 0.79 11.72 -7.17
N THR A 233 2.05 11.99 -7.41
CA THR A 233 2.54 13.20 -8.11
C THR A 233 2.50 13.10 -9.63
N ASN A 234 2.62 11.90 -10.21
CA ASN A 234 2.57 11.70 -11.66
C ASN A 234 1.12 11.52 -12.15
N THR A 235 0.52 12.60 -12.62
CA THR A 235 -0.90 12.66 -13.00
C THR A 235 -1.27 11.86 -14.27
N ALA A 236 -0.30 11.33 -15.01
CA ALA A 236 -0.53 10.48 -16.19
C ALA A 236 -0.79 9.00 -15.85
N LEU A 237 -0.62 8.60 -14.58
CA LEU A 237 -0.70 7.20 -14.18
C LEU A 237 -2.11 6.84 -13.66
N THR A 238 -2.80 5.93 -14.37
CA THR A 238 -4.08 5.34 -13.95
C THR A 238 -4.31 3.97 -14.57
N GLY A 239 -5.04 3.10 -13.91
CA GLY A 239 -5.44 1.75 -14.36
C GLY A 239 -4.31 0.73 -14.39
N ALA A 240 -3.12 1.06 -13.90
CA ALA A 240 -1.94 0.22 -14.01
C ALA A 240 -1.58 -0.51 -12.71
N THR A 241 -0.84 -1.62 -12.89
CA THR A 241 -0.20 -2.36 -11.81
C THR A 241 1.32 -2.17 -11.92
N TYR A 242 1.95 -1.78 -10.82
CA TYR A 242 3.38 -1.53 -10.73
C TYR A 242 4.03 -2.52 -9.77
N ASP A 243 5.02 -3.26 -10.25
CA ASP A 243 5.72 -4.27 -9.46
C ASP A 243 6.85 -3.67 -8.63
N VAL A 244 6.90 -4.02 -7.34
CA VAL A 244 8.01 -3.70 -6.43
C VAL A 244 8.41 -4.99 -5.71
N ASP A 245 9.17 -5.85 -6.38
CA ASP A 245 9.53 -7.17 -5.86
C ASP A 245 11.02 -7.52 -5.99
N GLY A 246 11.82 -6.58 -6.47
CA GLY A 246 13.26 -6.80 -6.68
C GLY A 246 13.60 -7.87 -7.72
N GLY A 247 12.65 -8.20 -8.59
CA GLY A 247 12.75 -9.28 -9.58
C GLY A 247 12.41 -10.65 -8.98
N GLN A 248 11.72 -10.70 -7.84
CA GLN A 248 11.38 -11.95 -7.16
C GLN A 248 10.54 -12.89 -8.02
N GLN A 249 9.69 -12.35 -8.88
CA GLN A 249 8.85 -13.15 -9.79
C GLN A 249 9.64 -13.92 -10.84
N PHE A 250 10.90 -13.55 -11.09
CA PHE A 250 11.74 -14.18 -12.13
C PHE A 250 12.73 -15.22 -11.56
N VAL A 251 12.76 -15.40 -10.25
CA VAL A 251 13.68 -16.36 -9.62
C VAL A 251 12.92 -17.52 -8.98
N ALA A 252 13.55 -18.70 -8.98
CA ALA A 252 12.98 -19.87 -8.34
C ALA A 252 12.73 -19.66 -6.84
N ALA A 253 11.64 -20.24 -6.33
CA ALA A 253 11.24 -20.16 -4.94
C ALA A 253 12.29 -20.80 -4.00
#